data_7aca1b388f282fa83389ea699b15de4c
#
_entry.id   7aca1b388f282fa83389ea699b15de4c
#
_cell.length_a   1.000
_cell.length_b   1.000
_cell.length_c   1.000
_cell.angle_alpha   90.00
_cell.angle_beta   90.00
_cell.angle_gamma   90.00
#
_symmetry.space_group_name_H-M   'P 1'
#
loop_
_entity.id
_entity.type
_entity.pdbx_description
1 polymer ?
#
loop_
_entity_poly.entity_id
_entity_poly.type
_entity_poly.pdbx_seq_one_letter_code
_entity_poly.pdbx_strand_id
1 'polypeptide(L)'
;MYKLTLNDYLVTKEGVIINKTNNRVLRPGVNSKGYLRVSIGGVRMFVHRLVAEQYVPNPENKPQVNHKDGNKLNNHYTNLEWVTNQENRDHAVRSNLQISGSKCPWAKLTEDDVLFIRKSSLSNTQLAKMFNVQRGTIQNIKQYKRWKQLKSYAELS
;
A
#
# COMPACT_ATOMS: atom_id res chain seq x y z
N MET A 1 -14.73 -10.70 -29.72
CA MET A 1 -14.14 -10.72 -28.38
C MET A 1 -12.74 -11.34 -28.52
N TYR A 2 -11.70 -10.50 -28.69
CA TYR A 2 -10.34 -10.98 -28.89
C TYR A 2 -9.80 -11.52 -27.57
N LYS A 3 -9.62 -12.84 -27.48
CA LYS A 3 -8.94 -13.50 -26.38
C LYS A 3 -7.47 -13.08 -26.45
N LEU A 4 -7.05 -12.12 -25.62
CA LEU A 4 -5.64 -11.75 -25.51
C LEU A 4 -4.88 -12.97 -25.01
N THR A 5 -4.22 -13.65 -25.92
CA THR A 5 -3.30 -14.73 -25.57
C THR A 5 -1.97 -14.10 -25.21
N LEU A 6 -1.57 -14.20 -23.94
CA LEU A 6 -0.21 -13.88 -23.46
C LEU A 6 0.88 -14.66 -24.23
N ASN A 7 0.46 -15.62 -25.07
CA ASN A 7 1.34 -16.44 -25.92
C ASN A 7 2.21 -15.64 -26.89
N ASP A 8 1.76 -14.44 -27.30
CA ASP A 8 2.49 -13.55 -28.20
C ASP A 8 3.50 -12.65 -27.50
N TYR A 9 3.58 -12.73 -26.17
CA TYR A 9 4.47 -11.92 -25.36
C TYR A 9 5.35 -12.79 -24.47
N LEU A 10 6.61 -12.39 -24.35
CA LEU A 10 7.53 -12.94 -23.38
C LEU A 10 7.57 -12.00 -22.17
N VAL A 11 7.28 -12.52 -20.99
CA VAL A 11 7.50 -11.84 -19.72
C VAL A 11 8.77 -12.39 -19.11
N THR A 12 9.73 -11.53 -18.75
CA THR A 12 10.96 -11.96 -18.08
C THR A 12 10.83 -11.91 -16.56
N LYS A 13 11.74 -12.54 -15.85
CA LYS A 13 11.80 -12.55 -14.38
C LYS A 13 12.01 -11.15 -13.79
N GLU A 14 12.62 -10.25 -14.53
CA GLU A 14 12.90 -8.86 -14.18
C GLU A 14 11.71 -7.92 -14.46
N GLY A 15 10.65 -8.42 -15.12
CA GLY A 15 9.48 -7.64 -15.50
C GLY A 15 9.61 -6.90 -16.83
N VAL A 16 10.53 -7.33 -17.69
CA VAL A 16 10.59 -6.87 -19.08
C VAL A 16 9.57 -7.65 -19.91
N ILE A 17 8.82 -6.95 -20.76
CA ILE A 17 7.80 -7.56 -21.61
C ILE A 17 8.17 -7.33 -23.07
N ILE A 18 8.28 -8.40 -23.82
CA ILE A 18 8.73 -8.43 -25.21
C ILE A 18 7.63 -8.99 -26.09
N ASN A 19 7.27 -8.29 -27.14
CA ASN A 19 6.41 -8.85 -28.18
C ASN A 19 7.20 -9.82 -29.05
N LYS A 20 6.80 -11.10 -29.08
CA LYS A 20 7.52 -12.16 -29.81
C LYS A 20 7.45 -12.03 -31.33
N THR A 21 6.41 -11.39 -31.87
CA THR A 21 6.22 -11.25 -33.31
C THR A 21 7.21 -10.28 -33.94
N ASN A 22 7.56 -9.21 -33.22
CA ASN A 22 8.44 -8.16 -33.74
C ASN A 22 9.64 -7.85 -32.85
N ASN A 23 9.91 -8.66 -31.84
CA ASN A 23 10.97 -8.54 -30.85
C ASN A 23 11.02 -7.18 -30.13
N ARG A 24 9.91 -6.45 -30.12
CA ARG A 24 9.83 -5.13 -29.49
C ARG A 24 9.66 -5.25 -28.00
N VAL A 25 10.52 -4.58 -27.24
CA VAL A 25 10.34 -4.37 -25.79
C VAL A 25 9.23 -3.34 -25.57
N LEU A 26 8.21 -3.71 -24.79
CA LEU A 26 7.16 -2.78 -24.39
C LEU A 26 7.68 -1.84 -23.29
N ARG A 27 7.38 -0.55 -23.45
CA ARG A 27 7.73 0.47 -22.44
C ARG A 27 6.60 0.59 -21.42
N PRO A 28 6.82 0.22 -20.14
CA PRO A 28 5.81 0.39 -19.11
C PRO A 28 5.69 1.86 -18.72
N GLY A 29 4.48 2.30 -18.44
CA GLY A 29 4.19 3.59 -17.82
C GLY A 29 3.85 3.42 -16.34
N VAL A 30 4.13 4.44 -15.53
CA VAL A 30 3.75 4.47 -14.11
C VAL A 30 2.34 5.04 -13.98
N ASN A 31 1.45 4.36 -13.24
CA ASN A 31 0.12 4.87 -12.95
C ASN A 31 0.11 5.84 -11.74
N SER A 32 -1.03 6.48 -11.47
CA SER A 32 -1.20 7.41 -10.34
C SER A 32 -0.94 6.79 -8.95
N LYS A 33 -0.97 5.46 -8.85
CA LYS A 33 -0.67 4.71 -7.62
C LYS A 33 0.78 4.22 -7.54
N GLY A 34 1.63 4.57 -8.51
CA GLY A 34 3.05 4.21 -8.55
C GLY A 34 3.36 2.83 -9.14
N TYR A 35 2.41 2.11 -9.72
CA TYR A 35 2.63 0.80 -10.32
C TYR A 35 2.97 0.88 -11.81
N LEU A 36 3.88 0.03 -12.27
CA LEU A 36 4.18 -0.14 -13.70
C LEU A 36 3.04 -0.87 -14.42
N ARG A 37 2.64 -0.32 -15.56
CA ARG A 37 1.60 -0.89 -16.45
C ARG A 37 2.09 -0.87 -17.88
N VAL A 38 1.73 -1.91 -18.63
CA VAL A 38 1.92 -2.00 -20.09
C VAL A 38 0.58 -2.13 -20.79
N SER A 39 0.52 -1.74 -22.05
CA SER A 39 -0.63 -1.99 -22.92
C SER A 39 -0.33 -3.17 -23.82
N ILE A 40 -1.14 -4.21 -23.71
CA ILE A 40 -1.08 -5.44 -24.51
C ILE A 40 -2.41 -5.57 -25.23
N GLY A 41 -2.41 -5.49 -26.57
CA GLY A 41 -3.63 -5.58 -27.37
C GLY A 41 -4.72 -4.55 -26.96
N GLY A 42 -4.32 -3.34 -26.55
CA GLY A 42 -5.24 -2.29 -26.08
C GLY A 42 -5.67 -2.42 -24.60
N VAL A 43 -5.33 -3.51 -23.93
CA VAL A 43 -5.64 -3.73 -22.51
C VAL A 43 -4.45 -3.32 -21.64
N ARG A 44 -4.71 -2.52 -20.60
CA ARG A 44 -3.68 -2.09 -19.65
C ARG A 44 -3.52 -3.14 -18.54
N MET A 45 -2.35 -3.75 -18.46
CA MET A 45 -2.01 -4.80 -17.50
C MET A 45 -0.89 -4.33 -16.55
N PHE A 46 -0.92 -4.80 -15.31
CA PHE A 46 0.14 -4.53 -14.35
C PHE A 46 1.33 -5.46 -14.56
N VAL A 47 2.54 -4.89 -14.61
CA VAL A 47 3.77 -5.66 -14.83
C VAL A 47 3.98 -6.70 -13.73
N HIS A 48 3.87 -6.31 -12.44
CA HIS A 48 4.03 -7.24 -11.32
C HIS A 48 3.06 -8.42 -11.37
N ARG A 49 1.82 -8.22 -11.86
CA ARG A 49 0.87 -9.33 -12.01
C ARG A 49 1.30 -10.31 -13.10
N LEU A 50 1.72 -9.80 -14.25
CA LEU A 50 2.22 -10.63 -15.34
C LEU A 50 3.42 -11.48 -14.91
N VAL A 51 4.35 -10.88 -14.16
CA VAL A 51 5.51 -11.60 -13.61
C VAL A 51 5.09 -12.62 -12.56
N ALA A 52 4.21 -12.26 -11.63
CA ALA A 52 3.76 -13.17 -10.60
C ALA A 52 2.98 -14.36 -11.16
N GLU A 53 2.09 -14.14 -12.13
CA GLU A 53 1.34 -15.20 -12.82
C GLU A 53 2.25 -16.19 -13.55
N GLN A 54 3.42 -15.74 -14.03
CA GLN A 54 4.37 -16.58 -14.77
C GLN A 54 5.36 -17.31 -13.86
N TYR A 55 5.82 -16.68 -12.77
CA TYR A 55 7.01 -17.13 -12.03
C TYR A 55 6.81 -17.34 -10.53
N VAL A 56 5.70 -16.91 -9.97
CA VAL A 56 5.44 -17.04 -8.52
C VAL A 56 4.31 -18.04 -8.30
N PRO A 57 4.57 -19.20 -7.67
CA PRO A 57 3.54 -20.18 -7.37
C PRO A 57 2.41 -19.59 -6.51
N ASN A 58 1.15 -19.94 -6.84
CA ASN A 58 -0.03 -19.51 -6.08
C ASN A 58 -0.98 -20.69 -5.81
N PRO A 59 -0.55 -21.68 -5.01
CA PRO A 59 -1.36 -22.89 -4.75
C PRO A 59 -2.64 -22.58 -3.97
N GLU A 60 -2.66 -21.51 -3.19
CA GLU A 60 -3.81 -21.07 -2.39
C GLU A 60 -4.75 -20.11 -3.14
N ASN A 61 -4.50 -19.83 -4.43
CA ASN A 61 -5.27 -18.88 -5.24
C ASN A 61 -5.47 -17.51 -4.59
N LYS A 62 -4.44 -16.99 -3.92
CA LYS A 62 -4.48 -15.67 -3.28
C LYS A 62 -4.70 -14.56 -4.34
N PRO A 63 -5.56 -13.56 -4.06
CA PRO A 63 -6.04 -12.63 -5.09
C PRO A 63 -5.10 -11.47 -5.41
N GLN A 64 -4.15 -11.16 -4.52
CA GLN A 64 -3.28 -9.98 -4.64
C GLN A 64 -1.82 -10.36 -4.79
N VAL A 65 -1.07 -9.48 -5.47
CA VAL A 65 0.39 -9.53 -5.56
C VAL A 65 0.95 -8.37 -4.76
N ASN A 66 1.84 -8.65 -3.81
CA ASN A 66 2.56 -7.70 -2.99
C ASN A 66 4.02 -7.60 -3.42
N HIS A 67 4.63 -6.42 -3.21
CA HIS A 67 6.07 -6.20 -3.33
C HIS A 67 6.68 -6.31 -1.92
N LYS A 68 7.53 -7.30 -1.69
CA LYS A 68 8.11 -7.58 -0.36
C LYS A 68 8.89 -6.40 0.21
N ASP A 69 9.59 -5.65 -0.66
CA ASP A 69 10.36 -4.45 -0.30
C ASP A 69 9.51 -3.16 -0.25
N GLY A 70 8.22 -3.23 -0.61
CA GLY A 70 7.32 -2.08 -0.73
C GLY A 70 7.58 -1.19 -1.96
N ASN A 71 8.60 -1.47 -2.77
CA ASN A 71 8.93 -0.73 -3.98
C ASN A 71 8.14 -1.24 -5.18
N LYS A 72 7.11 -0.52 -5.58
CA LYS A 72 6.20 -0.85 -6.69
C LYS A 72 6.85 -0.87 -8.07
N LEU A 73 8.07 -0.38 -8.19
CA LEU A 73 8.86 -0.38 -9.42
C LEU A 73 9.76 -1.61 -9.54
N ASN A 74 10.04 -2.31 -8.42
CA ASN A 74 10.85 -3.52 -8.39
C ASN A 74 9.98 -4.75 -8.67
N ASN A 75 9.79 -5.07 -9.96
CA ASN A 75 8.93 -6.17 -10.39
C ASN A 75 9.70 -7.48 -10.62
N HIS A 76 10.91 -7.63 -10.06
CA HIS A 76 11.62 -8.90 -10.10
C HIS A 76 10.85 -9.98 -9.35
N TYR A 77 10.75 -11.20 -9.92
CA TYR A 77 9.88 -12.27 -9.38
C TYR A 77 10.19 -12.64 -7.93
N THR A 78 11.45 -12.57 -7.48
CA THR A 78 11.85 -12.86 -6.09
C THR A 78 11.30 -11.84 -5.09
N ASN A 79 11.00 -10.62 -5.56
CA ASN A 79 10.42 -9.54 -4.76
C ASN A 79 8.89 -9.60 -4.69
N LEU A 80 8.26 -10.49 -5.47
CA LEU A 80 6.80 -10.60 -5.53
C LEU A 80 6.31 -11.79 -4.71
N GLU A 81 5.12 -11.66 -4.15
CA GLU A 81 4.43 -12.71 -3.43
C GLU A 81 2.93 -12.59 -3.61
N TRP A 82 2.23 -13.72 -3.63
CA TRP A 82 0.78 -13.75 -3.60
C TRP A 82 0.28 -13.61 -2.16
N VAL A 83 -0.68 -12.73 -1.94
CA VAL A 83 -1.21 -12.41 -0.62
C VAL A 83 -2.73 -12.26 -0.63
N THR A 84 -3.33 -12.47 0.53
CA THR A 84 -4.71 -12.08 0.80
C THR A 84 -4.80 -10.56 1.07
N ASN A 85 -6.03 -10.02 1.07
CA ASN A 85 -6.26 -8.63 1.44
C ASN A 85 -5.78 -8.31 2.87
N GLN A 86 -5.89 -9.28 3.79
CA GLN A 86 -5.47 -9.10 5.18
C GLN A 86 -3.95 -9.08 5.30
N GLU A 87 -3.26 -10.07 4.71
CA GLU A 87 -1.80 -10.15 4.70
C GLU A 87 -1.16 -8.89 4.09
N ASN A 88 -1.75 -8.36 3.00
CA ASN A 88 -1.27 -7.14 2.36
C ASN A 88 -1.41 -5.90 3.27
N ARG A 89 -2.53 -5.79 4.01
CA ARG A 89 -2.70 -4.73 5.00
C ARG A 89 -1.71 -4.84 6.15
N ASP A 90 -1.50 -6.06 6.65
CA ASP A 90 -0.58 -6.32 7.75
C ASP A 90 0.87 -6.04 7.34
N HIS A 91 1.24 -6.38 6.10
CA HIS A 91 2.53 -6.01 5.52
C HIS A 91 2.69 -4.49 5.46
N ALA A 92 1.70 -3.75 4.95
CA ALA A 92 1.75 -2.28 4.87
C ALA A 92 1.90 -1.63 6.26
N VAL A 93 1.27 -2.18 7.29
CA VAL A 93 1.41 -1.73 8.68
C VAL A 93 2.81 -2.01 9.23
N ARG A 94 3.30 -3.25 9.09
CA ARG A 94 4.62 -3.67 9.58
C ARG A 94 5.77 -2.93 8.91
N SER A 95 5.67 -2.74 7.59
CA SER A 95 6.68 -2.05 6.79
C SER A 95 6.57 -0.52 6.85
N ASN A 96 5.71 0.02 7.72
CA ASN A 96 5.47 1.46 7.87
C ASN A 96 5.13 2.19 6.54
N LEU A 97 4.59 1.45 5.57
CA LEU A 97 4.21 1.96 4.25
C LEU A 97 2.87 2.71 4.30
N GLN A 98 2.10 2.53 5.38
CA GLN A 98 0.85 3.23 5.58
C GLN A 98 1.14 4.64 6.12
N ILE A 99 0.79 5.65 5.34
CA ILE A 99 0.85 7.04 5.79
C ILE A 99 -0.20 7.22 6.90
N SER A 100 0.25 7.46 8.12
CA SER A 100 -0.62 7.65 9.30
C SER A 100 -0.08 8.74 10.21
N GLY A 101 -0.94 9.27 11.06
CA GLY A 101 -0.54 10.31 12.00
C GLY A 101 -0.19 11.62 11.31
N SER A 102 0.80 12.33 11.84
CA SER A 102 1.28 13.63 11.34
C SER A 102 1.86 13.58 9.92
N LYS A 103 2.27 12.40 9.44
CA LYS A 103 2.77 12.20 8.08
C LYS A 103 1.66 12.27 7.00
N CYS A 104 0.39 12.25 7.39
CA CYS A 104 -0.72 12.42 6.48
C CYS A 104 -0.79 13.89 6.01
N PRO A 105 -0.78 14.21 4.69
CA PRO A 105 -0.77 15.60 4.20
C PRO A 105 -1.93 16.47 4.68
N TRP A 106 -3.03 15.87 5.11
CA TRP A 106 -4.22 16.52 5.67
C TRP A 106 -4.46 16.20 7.16
N ALA A 107 -3.40 15.80 7.88
CA ALA A 107 -3.50 15.62 9.33
C ALA A 107 -3.73 16.99 9.99
N LYS A 108 -4.84 17.10 10.75
CA LYS A 108 -5.15 18.29 11.54
C LYS A 108 -4.51 18.30 12.91
N LEU A 109 -3.89 17.18 13.31
CA LEU A 109 -3.29 16.97 14.61
C LEU A 109 -1.86 16.51 14.45
N THR A 110 -0.98 17.01 15.27
CA THR A 110 0.40 16.56 15.44
C THR A 110 0.49 15.46 16.50
N GLU A 111 1.66 14.85 16.64
CA GLU A 111 1.92 13.87 17.69
C GLU A 111 1.84 14.49 19.09
N ASP A 112 2.34 15.73 19.25
CA ASP A 112 2.26 16.48 20.50
C ASP A 112 0.81 16.81 20.88
N ASP A 113 -0.03 17.17 19.90
CA ASP A 113 -1.45 17.39 20.13
C ASP A 113 -2.13 16.13 20.66
N VAL A 114 -1.78 14.97 20.11
CA VAL A 114 -2.33 13.67 20.54
C VAL A 114 -1.91 13.32 21.96
N LEU A 115 -0.64 13.55 22.30
CA LEU A 115 -0.14 13.34 23.66
C LEU A 115 -0.81 14.29 24.65
N PHE A 116 -0.99 15.56 24.29
CA PHE A 116 -1.74 16.53 25.07
C PHE A 116 -3.20 16.09 25.29
N ILE A 117 -3.90 15.68 24.22
CA ILE A 117 -5.29 15.19 24.30
C ILE A 117 -5.41 14.01 25.26
N ARG A 118 -4.46 13.08 25.25
CA ARG A 118 -4.47 11.89 26.12
C ARG A 118 -4.26 12.23 27.60
N LYS A 119 -3.39 13.20 27.88
CA LYS A 119 -3.07 13.64 29.25
C LYS A 119 -4.10 14.63 29.82
N SER A 120 -4.85 15.29 28.95
CA SER A 120 -5.76 16.37 29.35
C SER A 120 -7.00 15.86 30.10
N SER A 121 -7.34 16.52 31.18
CA SER A 121 -8.58 16.37 31.96
C SER A 121 -9.79 17.06 31.31
N LEU A 122 -9.58 17.85 30.27
CA LEU A 122 -10.64 18.54 29.55
C LEU A 122 -11.63 17.58 28.92
N SER A 123 -12.89 18.00 28.81
CA SER A 123 -13.93 17.21 28.15
C SER A 123 -13.66 17.05 26.68
N ASN A 124 -14.16 15.96 26.08
CA ASN A 124 -13.99 15.71 24.65
C ASN A 124 -14.56 16.83 23.77
N THR A 125 -15.58 17.53 24.25
CA THR A 125 -16.20 18.67 23.54
C THR A 125 -15.29 19.89 23.55
N GLN A 126 -14.64 20.19 24.68
CA GLN A 126 -13.69 21.29 24.79
C GLN A 126 -12.46 21.06 23.91
N LEU A 127 -11.88 19.86 23.97
CA LEU A 127 -10.75 19.46 23.12
C LEU A 127 -11.10 19.48 21.64
N ALA A 128 -12.30 19.03 21.27
CA ALA A 128 -12.76 19.05 19.89
C ALA A 128 -12.85 20.47 19.31
N LYS A 129 -13.33 21.44 20.13
CA LYS A 129 -13.34 22.87 19.77
C LYS A 129 -11.92 23.44 19.67
N MET A 130 -11.06 23.13 20.64
CA MET A 130 -9.67 23.62 20.71
C MET A 130 -8.85 23.21 19.49
N PHE A 131 -8.96 21.96 19.06
CA PHE A 131 -8.21 21.41 17.93
C PHE A 131 -8.97 21.43 16.59
N ASN A 132 -10.15 22.01 16.54
CA ASN A 132 -11.01 22.07 15.35
C ASN A 132 -11.22 20.70 14.69
N VAL A 133 -11.56 19.69 15.50
CA VAL A 133 -11.85 18.32 15.08
C VAL A 133 -13.18 17.84 15.64
N GLN A 134 -13.70 16.74 15.10
CA GLN A 134 -14.93 16.15 15.61
C GLN A 134 -14.72 15.51 17.00
N ARG A 135 -15.73 15.60 17.89
CA ARG A 135 -15.72 14.99 19.23
C ARG A 135 -15.35 13.49 19.20
N GLY A 136 -15.86 12.75 18.21
CA GLY A 136 -15.53 11.33 18.00
C GLY A 136 -14.05 11.09 17.71
N THR A 137 -13.35 12.05 17.07
CA THR A 137 -11.90 11.97 16.86
C THR A 137 -11.17 12.01 18.19
N ILE A 138 -11.52 12.94 19.08
CA ILE A 138 -10.95 13.04 20.44
C ILE A 138 -11.20 11.77 21.24
N GLN A 139 -12.42 11.24 21.20
CA GLN A 139 -12.78 10.00 21.90
C GLN A 139 -11.92 8.83 21.42
N ASN A 140 -11.75 8.67 20.10
CA ASN A 140 -10.95 7.60 19.52
C ASN A 140 -9.44 7.73 19.85
N ILE A 141 -8.94 8.97 20.03
CA ILE A 141 -7.56 9.24 20.47
C ILE A 141 -7.38 8.85 21.94
N LYS A 142 -8.28 9.27 22.82
CA LYS A 142 -8.26 8.91 24.26
C LYS A 142 -8.41 7.41 24.49
N GLN A 143 -9.17 6.71 23.62
CA GLN A 143 -9.36 5.25 23.66
C GLN A 143 -8.26 4.47 22.90
N TYR A 144 -7.19 5.12 22.45
CA TYR A 144 -6.10 4.50 21.68
C TYR A 144 -6.55 3.78 20.39
N LYS A 145 -7.76 4.05 19.88
CA LYS A 145 -8.27 3.51 18.61
C LYS A 145 -7.62 4.17 17.38
N ARG A 146 -7.18 5.42 17.54
CA ARG A 146 -6.34 6.16 16.59
C ARG A 146 -4.97 6.45 17.19
N TRP A 147 -3.94 6.64 16.36
CA TRP A 147 -2.57 6.93 16.76
C TRP A 147 -2.00 5.83 17.70
N LYS A 148 -2.27 4.56 17.35
CA LYS A 148 -1.86 3.40 18.14
C LYS A 148 -0.34 3.27 18.32
N GLN A 149 0.43 3.83 17.38
CA GLN A 149 1.90 3.84 17.41
C GLN A 149 2.48 4.74 18.49
N LEU A 150 1.73 5.75 18.94
CA LEU A 150 2.16 6.60 20.04
C LEU A 150 1.78 5.94 21.37
N LYS A 151 2.72 5.22 21.95
CA LYS A 151 2.60 4.72 23.32
C LYS A 151 2.76 5.88 24.30
N SER A 152 2.13 5.78 25.48
CA SER A 152 2.36 6.76 26.54
C SER A 152 3.80 6.62 27.04
N TYR A 153 4.47 7.73 27.34
CA TYR A 153 5.81 7.75 27.96
C TYR A 153 5.91 6.93 29.25
N ALA A 154 4.77 6.57 29.86
CA ALA A 154 4.71 5.72 31.05
C ALA A 154 5.04 4.24 30.81
N GLU A 155 5.13 3.79 29.55
CA GLU A 155 5.51 2.40 29.19
C GLU A 155 6.98 2.29 28.76
N LEU A 156 7.75 3.39 28.84
CA LEU A 156 9.17 3.47 28.47
C LEU A 156 10.10 3.72 29.68
N SER A 157 9.58 3.66 30.90
CA SER A 157 10.35 3.75 32.17
C SER A 157 10.37 2.42 32.87
#